data_9a6ca81ee3549f689cf11a133d464bad
#
_entry.id   9a6ca81ee3549f689cf11a133d464bad
#
_cell.length_a   1.000
_cell.length_b   1.000
_cell.length_c   1.000
_cell.angle_alpha   90.00
_cell.angle_beta   90.00
_cell.angle_gamma   90.00
#
_symmetry.space_group_name_H-M   'P 1'
#
loop_
_entity.id
_entity.type
_entity.pdbx_description
1 polymer ?
#
loop_
_entity_poly.entity_id
_entity_poly.type
_entity_poly.pdbx_seq_one_letter_code
_entity_poly.pdbx_strand_id
1 'polypeptide(L)'
;SGRDFYDVEKLNLNGEHNDPSIIRSKLCWDFYQNIGMASSRASHAVLYINEEYFGLYISIEHIDDRFLSKNFENDNGNLWKCIWPADLTYRGNDPEDYHPYYSETRPYDLKTNENQYDYSKLARLIRIIHNTPDSLDMVLNIKTTLQYFAMNILTGSWDDYRFLRNNFYLYHNPDNDLIHWIPYDYDNSFGIDWFNIDWSNIDPYEYAVIDGDGRPLTEYLFSQVRYRNLFSHFLEFYNEQLFDLDSMYQKLNYYVDFLYNAAQYDTYRTLDYGFSFNDFLNSYGSDFENAHVKQGILEFIASRKEALTNQIVFSGNDPIIYEGVIEDDVIFVGETVSIRTAIFGDIMNANFFYKHENEDEWSSATLTHQPITNSKHVEDHDRW
;
A
#
# COMPACT_ATOMS: atom_id res chain seq x y z
N SER A 1 -11.65 11.70 26.00
CA SER A 1 -12.91 11.34 26.70
C SER A 1 -12.81 10.00 27.45
N GLY A 2 -11.76 9.22 27.28
CA GLY A 2 -11.51 7.96 28.01
C GLY A 2 -12.59 6.89 27.78
N ARG A 3 -13.33 6.97 26.70
CA ARG A 3 -14.29 5.92 26.29
C ARG A 3 -13.77 5.28 25.02
N ASP A 4 -13.49 4.00 25.10
CA ASP A 4 -13.18 3.16 23.96
C ASP A 4 -14.16 1.97 23.88
N PHE A 5 -14.23 1.36 22.72
CA PHE A 5 -15.00 0.15 22.48
C PHE A 5 -14.01 -0.97 22.08
N TYR A 6 -13.73 -1.88 23.02
CA TYR A 6 -12.72 -2.94 22.84
C TYR A 6 -11.38 -2.38 22.33
N ASP A 7 -10.84 -1.37 23.02
CA ASP A 7 -9.60 -0.67 22.67
C ASP A 7 -9.64 0.08 21.34
N VAL A 8 -10.82 0.37 20.79
CA VAL A 8 -11.00 1.20 19.59
C VAL A 8 -11.60 2.53 19.99
N GLU A 9 -10.89 3.61 19.73
CA GLU A 9 -11.36 4.98 20.01
C GLU A 9 -12.20 5.56 18.87
N LYS A 10 -11.92 5.16 17.64
CA LYS A 10 -12.58 5.65 16.43
C LYS A 10 -12.97 4.50 15.53
N LEU A 11 -14.21 4.46 15.09
CA LEU A 11 -14.71 3.59 14.05
C LEU A 11 -14.91 4.40 12.76
N ASN A 12 -14.23 4.02 11.69
CA ASN A 12 -14.51 4.55 10.38
C ASN A 12 -15.50 3.59 9.70
N LEU A 13 -16.71 4.06 9.44
CA LEU A 13 -17.70 3.34 8.67
C LEU A 13 -17.77 3.94 7.27
N ASN A 14 -17.18 3.25 6.29
CA ASN A 14 -17.11 3.70 4.92
C ASN A 14 -18.32 3.19 4.14
N GLY A 15 -19.04 4.10 3.50
CA GLY A 15 -20.24 3.76 2.72
C GLY A 15 -19.93 3.22 1.33
N GLU A 16 -18.67 3.15 0.95
CA GLU A 16 -18.19 2.66 -0.36
C GLU A 16 -18.87 3.42 -1.51
N HIS A 17 -18.58 4.71 -1.57
CA HIS A 17 -19.00 5.59 -2.64
C HIS A 17 -18.56 5.02 -4.00
N ASN A 18 -19.40 5.02 -5.00
CA ASN A 18 -19.19 4.42 -6.32
C ASN A 18 -19.13 2.88 -6.38
N ASP A 19 -19.09 2.15 -5.28
CA ASP A 19 -19.03 0.69 -5.33
C ASP A 19 -20.35 0.01 -4.94
N PRO A 20 -21.17 -0.44 -5.88
CA PRO A 20 -22.40 -1.17 -5.56
C PRO A 20 -22.12 -2.53 -4.91
N SER A 21 -20.92 -3.10 -5.07
CA SER A 21 -20.57 -4.40 -4.50
C SER A 21 -20.23 -4.34 -3.01
N ILE A 22 -19.74 -3.19 -2.52
CA ILE A 22 -19.17 -3.02 -1.17
C ILE A 22 -18.05 -4.03 -0.89
N ILE A 23 -17.27 -4.38 -1.93
CA ILE A 23 -16.23 -5.42 -1.86
C ILE A 23 -14.87 -4.86 -2.31
N ARG A 24 -14.82 -3.84 -3.20
CA ARG A 24 -13.59 -3.39 -3.84
C ARG A 24 -12.52 -2.94 -2.85
N SER A 25 -12.85 -2.01 -1.98
CA SER A 25 -11.87 -1.54 -0.98
C SER A 25 -11.51 -2.65 0.00
N LYS A 26 -12.47 -3.52 0.38
CA LYS A 26 -12.21 -4.68 1.23
C LYS A 26 -11.17 -5.64 0.63
N LEU A 27 -11.22 -5.87 -0.68
CA LEU A 27 -10.22 -6.69 -1.38
C LEU A 27 -8.83 -6.06 -1.34
N CYS A 28 -8.73 -4.74 -1.55
CA CYS A 28 -7.45 -4.04 -1.44
C CYS A 28 -6.84 -4.19 -0.04
N TRP A 29 -7.64 -3.99 1.02
CA TRP A 29 -7.19 -4.16 2.38
C TRP A 29 -6.74 -5.60 2.68
N ASP A 30 -7.48 -6.60 2.18
CA ASP A 30 -7.09 -8.00 2.30
C ASP A 30 -5.75 -8.29 1.59
N PHE A 31 -5.53 -7.70 0.42
CA PHE A 31 -4.28 -7.88 -0.30
C PHE A 31 -3.09 -7.29 0.44
N TYR A 32 -3.21 -6.07 0.96
CA TYR A 32 -2.16 -5.47 1.78
C TYR A 32 -1.84 -6.28 3.03
N GLN A 33 -2.86 -6.79 3.72
CA GLN A 33 -2.67 -7.69 4.86
C GLN A 33 -1.96 -8.98 4.44
N ASN A 34 -2.34 -9.56 3.30
CA ASN A 34 -1.74 -10.80 2.80
C ASN A 34 -0.26 -10.67 2.43
N ILE A 35 0.18 -9.50 1.97
CA ILE A 35 1.59 -9.25 1.64
C ILE A 35 2.41 -8.73 2.83
N GLY A 36 1.82 -8.66 4.03
CA GLY A 36 2.51 -8.22 5.24
C GLY A 36 2.86 -6.74 5.30
N MET A 37 2.24 -5.90 4.45
CA MET A 37 2.45 -4.46 4.51
C MET A 37 1.59 -3.82 5.59
N ALA A 38 2.17 -2.91 6.40
CA ALA A 38 1.43 -2.14 7.40
C ALA A 38 0.24 -1.43 6.74
N SER A 39 -0.97 -1.85 7.06
CA SER A 39 -2.20 -1.37 6.44
C SER A 39 -3.41 -1.55 7.36
N SER A 40 -4.48 -0.79 7.10
CA SER A 40 -5.70 -0.88 7.88
C SER A 40 -6.35 -2.27 7.75
N ARG A 41 -6.83 -2.81 8.86
CA ARG A 41 -7.76 -3.94 8.83
C ARG A 41 -9.13 -3.44 8.43
N ALA A 42 -9.86 -4.24 7.68
CA ALA A 42 -11.22 -3.90 7.23
C ALA A 42 -12.18 -5.07 7.45
N SER A 43 -13.43 -4.76 7.78
CA SER A 43 -14.50 -5.73 7.98
C SER A 43 -15.83 -5.12 7.58
N HIS A 44 -16.73 -5.91 7.01
CA HIS A 44 -18.10 -5.46 6.78
C HIS A 44 -18.85 -5.26 8.10
N ALA A 45 -19.67 -4.24 8.16
CA ALA A 45 -20.45 -3.86 9.33
C ALA A 45 -21.89 -3.47 8.93
N VAL A 46 -22.86 -3.97 9.67
CA VAL A 46 -24.26 -3.53 9.57
C VAL A 46 -24.53 -2.53 10.68
N LEU A 47 -25.01 -1.34 10.32
CA LEU A 47 -25.32 -0.29 11.26
C LEU A 47 -26.81 -0.28 11.59
N TYR A 48 -27.12 -0.28 12.87
CA TYR A 48 -28.47 0.00 13.39
C TYR A 48 -28.44 1.27 14.23
N ILE A 49 -29.42 2.13 14.05
CA ILE A 49 -29.62 3.34 14.87
C ILE A 49 -31.00 3.22 15.52
N ASN A 50 -31.05 3.20 16.87
CA ASN A 50 -32.29 3.01 17.63
C ASN A 50 -33.08 1.75 17.19
N GLU A 51 -32.37 0.63 16.98
CA GLU A 51 -32.92 -0.65 16.52
C GLU A 51 -33.42 -0.68 15.08
N GLU A 52 -33.34 0.44 14.36
CA GLU A 52 -33.68 0.52 12.94
C GLU A 52 -32.40 0.27 12.09
N TYR A 53 -32.55 -0.56 11.07
CA TYR A 53 -31.46 -0.81 10.10
C TYR A 53 -31.12 0.47 9.34
N PHE A 54 -29.81 0.84 9.35
CA PHE A 54 -29.35 2.09 8.76
C PHE A 54 -28.47 1.88 7.51
N GLY A 55 -27.82 0.73 7.35
CA GLY A 55 -27.07 0.41 6.14
C GLY A 55 -25.92 -0.58 6.36
N LEU A 56 -25.35 -0.99 5.23
CA LEU A 56 -24.17 -1.83 5.14
C LEU A 56 -22.95 -0.97 4.83
N TYR A 57 -21.90 -1.15 5.62
CA TYR A 57 -20.65 -0.36 5.56
C TYR A 57 -19.43 -1.26 5.59
N ILE A 58 -18.29 -0.72 5.25
CA ILE A 58 -16.99 -1.30 5.62
C ILE A 58 -16.43 -0.50 6.80
N SER A 59 -16.18 -1.19 7.92
CA SER A 59 -15.44 -0.65 9.05
C SER A 59 -13.95 -0.79 8.77
N ILE A 60 -13.25 0.34 8.64
CA ILE A 60 -11.83 0.40 8.32
C ILE A 60 -11.07 0.91 9.55
N GLU A 61 -10.00 0.23 9.94
CA GLU A 61 -9.14 0.64 11.05
C GLU A 61 -8.61 2.05 10.83
N HIS A 62 -8.74 2.89 11.84
CA HIS A 62 -8.20 4.25 11.78
C HIS A 62 -6.68 4.22 11.91
N ILE A 63 -5.99 4.97 11.04
CA ILE A 63 -4.53 5.10 11.08
C ILE A 63 -4.19 6.20 12.09
N ASP A 64 -3.78 5.79 13.29
CA ASP A 64 -3.43 6.64 14.43
C ASP A 64 -2.31 5.97 15.27
N ASP A 65 -2.07 6.46 16.49
CA ASP A 65 -1.06 5.93 17.41
C ASP A 65 -1.26 4.43 17.69
N ARG A 66 -2.50 3.95 17.78
CA ARG A 66 -2.80 2.53 18.00
C ARG A 66 -2.49 1.67 16.78
N PHE A 67 -2.73 2.20 15.60
CA PHE A 67 -2.29 1.54 14.35
C PHE A 67 -0.77 1.44 14.32
N LEU A 68 -0.06 2.51 14.68
CA LEU A 68 1.41 2.51 14.70
C LEU A 68 1.95 1.49 15.70
N SER A 69 1.43 1.46 16.93
CA SER A 69 1.89 0.53 17.98
C SER A 69 1.68 -0.96 17.64
N LYS A 70 0.81 -1.28 16.69
CA LYS A 70 0.60 -2.65 16.21
C LYS A 70 1.49 -3.05 15.05
N ASN A 71 1.92 -2.08 14.24
CA ASN A 71 2.62 -2.33 12.99
C ASN A 71 4.11 -1.98 13.04
N PHE A 72 4.54 -1.22 14.06
CA PHE A 72 5.93 -0.79 14.24
C PHE A 72 6.33 -1.01 15.69
N GLU A 73 7.57 -1.44 15.93
CA GLU A 73 8.12 -1.59 17.29
C GLU A 73 8.21 -0.24 18.00
N ASN A 74 8.54 0.81 17.25
CA ASN A 74 8.59 2.17 17.75
C ASN A 74 7.48 3.00 17.10
N ASP A 75 6.50 3.41 17.89
CA ASP A 75 5.35 4.20 17.48
C ASP A 75 5.49 5.72 17.74
N ASN A 76 6.68 6.18 18.18
CA ASN A 76 6.93 7.56 18.56
C ASN A 76 7.28 8.49 17.38
N GLY A 77 7.25 7.98 16.15
CA GLY A 77 7.58 8.73 14.96
C GLY A 77 6.47 9.69 14.51
N ASN A 78 6.81 10.54 13.55
CA ASN A 78 5.86 11.44 12.94
C ASN A 78 5.07 10.75 11.82
N LEU A 79 3.75 10.87 11.88
CA LEU A 79 2.81 10.35 10.90
C LEU A 79 2.14 11.50 10.16
N TRP A 80 2.28 11.55 8.84
CA TRP A 80 1.60 12.53 7.99
C TRP A 80 0.51 11.86 7.16
N LYS A 81 -0.72 12.38 7.24
CA LYS A 81 -1.78 12.07 6.28
C LYS A 81 -1.56 12.90 5.03
N CYS A 82 -1.38 12.24 3.91
CA CYS A 82 -1.08 12.86 2.63
C CYS A 82 -2.33 12.85 1.75
N ILE A 83 -2.88 14.04 1.50
CA ILE A 83 -4.06 14.26 0.68
C ILE A 83 -3.75 15.25 -0.44
N TRP A 84 -4.63 15.41 -1.40
CA TRP A 84 -4.43 16.28 -2.54
C TRP A 84 -4.03 17.71 -2.14
N PRO A 85 -2.97 18.29 -2.71
CA PRO A 85 -2.01 17.77 -3.69
C PRO A 85 -0.66 17.37 -3.04
N ALA A 86 -0.59 16.21 -2.40
CA ALA A 86 0.64 15.70 -1.78
C ALA A 86 1.62 15.15 -2.84
N ASP A 87 2.31 16.05 -3.52
CA ASP A 87 3.13 15.81 -4.71
C ASP A 87 4.61 15.51 -4.44
N LEU A 88 5.08 15.71 -3.21
CA LEU A 88 6.50 15.65 -2.80
C LEU A 88 7.40 16.60 -3.61
N THR A 89 6.83 17.70 -4.12
CA THR A 89 7.58 18.73 -4.85
C THR A 89 8.39 19.58 -3.88
N TYR A 90 9.64 19.91 -4.29
CA TYR A 90 10.53 20.75 -3.50
C TYR A 90 10.04 22.20 -3.45
N ARG A 91 9.82 22.70 -2.23
CA ARG A 91 9.34 24.06 -1.96
C ARG A 91 10.39 24.91 -1.26
N GLY A 92 11.40 24.30 -0.65
CA GLY A 92 12.47 24.93 0.11
C GLY A 92 13.15 23.96 1.06
N ASN A 93 14.16 24.46 1.79
CA ASN A 93 14.88 23.68 2.80
C ASN A 93 14.28 23.80 4.20
N ASP A 94 13.41 24.79 4.41
CA ASP A 94 12.80 25.02 5.71
C ASP A 94 11.66 24.00 5.93
N PRO A 95 11.61 23.28 7.05
CA PRO A 95 10.45 22.45 7.41
C PRO A 95 9.12 23.19 7.35
N GLU A 96 9.10 24.49 7.63
CA GLU A 96 7.90 25.32 7.56
C GLU A 96 7.33 25.46 6.14
N ASP A 97 8.12 25.25 5.09
CA ASP A 97 7.66 25.27 3.69
C ASP A 97 6.65 24.14 3.38
N TYR A 98 6.58 23.13 4.26
CA TYR A 98 5.72 21.94 4.10
C TYR A 98 4.55 21.91 5.10
N HIS A 99 4.44 22.89 5.97
CA HIS A 99 3.30 23.02 6.86
C HIS A 99 2.00 23.13 6.05
N PRO A 100 0.90 22.47 6.48
CA PRO A 100 -0.40 22.58 5.84
C PRO A 100 -0.99 23.98 6.14
N TYR A 101 -0.51 24.98 5.41
CA TYR A 101 -1.04 26.32 5.59
C TYR A 101 -2.53 26.39 5.23
N TYR A 102 -3.26 27.16 5.94
CA TYR A 102 -4.52 27.84 5.84
C TYR A 102 -5.22 27.91 4.47
N SER A 103 -4.70 27.21 3.46
CA SER A 103 -5.45 26.87 2.26
C SER A 103 -6.46 25.77 2.61
N GLU A 104 -7.49 25.67 1.83
CA GLU A 104 -8.50 24.60 1.93
C GLU A 104 -7.89 23.19 1.80
N THR A 105 -6.66 23.10 1.30
CA THR A 105 -5.90 21.85 1.12
C THR A 105 -4.83 21.68 2.20
N ARG A 106 -4.71 20.47 2.75
CA ARG A 106 -3.71 20.11 3.77
C ARG A 106 -2.87 18.94 3.30
N PRO A 107 -1.97 19.13 2.32
CA PRO A 107 -1.32 18.02 1.63
C PRO A 107 -0.49 17.09 2.53
N TYR A 108 0.01 17.61 3.67
CA TYR A 108 0.80 16.83 4.64
C TYR A 108 0.33 17.15 6.06
N ASP A 109 -0.76 16.51 6.49
CA ASP A 109 -1.38 16.79 7.77
C ASP A 109 -0.79 15.89 8.87
N LEU A 110 -0.02 16.48 9.79
CA LEU A 110 0.63 15.74 10.89
C LEU A 110 -0.43 15.19 11.85
N LYS A 111 -0.34 13.86 12.15
CA LYS A 111 -1.32 13.11 12.95
C LYS A 111 -0.79 12.59 14.28
N THR A 112 0.52 12.60 14.47
CA THR A 112 1.19 12.28 15.73
C THR A 112 2.13 13.42 16.09
N ASN A 113 2.53 13.54 17.37
CA ASN A 113 3.45 14.57 17.81
C ASN A 113 3.03 16.01 17.42
N GLU A 114 1.74 16.27 17.29
CA GLU A 114 1.18 17.53 16.80
C GLU A 114 1.66 18.74 17.61
N ASN A 115 1.96 18.56 18.91
CA ASN A 115 2.48 19.62 19.78
C ASN A 115 3.90 20.06 19.42
N GLN A 116 4.70 19.17 18.82
CA GLN A 116 6.06 19.47 18.35
C GLN A 116 6.03 20.10 16.96
N TYR A 117 5.06 19.76 16.16
CA TYR A 117 4.81 20.25 14.81
C TYR A 117 6.05 20.21 13.92
N ASP A 118 6.83 19.11 14.04
CA ASP A 118 8.12 18.93 13.37
C ASP A 118 7.96 18.28 12.00
N TYR A 119 8.31 19.03 10.96
CA TYR A 119 8.31 18.58 9.56
C TYR A 119 9.72 18.33 9.02
N SER A 120 10.74 18.32 9.86
CA SER A 120 12.14 18.21 9.44
C SER A 120 12.44 16.94 8.63
N LYS A 121 11.84 15.80 9.01
CA LYS A 121 12.02 14.52 8.32
C LYS A 121 11.34 14.49 6.95
N LEU A 122 10.15 15.06 6.84
CA LEU A 122 9.46 15.23 5.55
C LEU A 122 10.25 16.17 4.63
N ALA A 123 10.68 17.32 5.12
CA ALA A 123 11.50 18.26 4.36
C ALA A 123 12.83 17.61 3.91
N ARG A 124 13.45 16.79 4.77
CA ARG A 124 14.65 16.02 4.43
C ARG A 124 14.39 15.03 3.29
N LEU A 125 13.30 14.25 3.36
CA LEU A 125 12.90 13.34 2.28
C LEU A 125 12.75 14.10 0.95
N ILE A 126 11.94 15.16 0.94
CA ILE A 126 11.65 15.93 -0.28
C ILE A 126 12.93 16.57 -0.84
N ARG A 127 13.78 17.12 0.02
CA ARG A 127 15.07 17.66 -0.41
C ARG A 127 15.97 16.59 -1.05
N ILE A 128 16.02 15.37 -0.49
CA ILE A 128 16.82 14.27 -1.04
C ILE A 128 16.27 13.83 -2.37
N ILE A 129 14.96 13.66 -2.53
CA ILE A 129 14.32 13.32 -3.82
C ILE A 129 14.79 14.26 -4.93
N HIS A 130 14.93 15.57 -4.65
CA HIS A 130 15.24 16.56 -5.68
C HIS A 130 16.73 16.87 -5.84
N ASN A 131 17.51 16.86 -4.78
CA ASN A 131 18.87 17.39 -4.80
C ASN A 131 19.96 16.30 -4.73
N THR A 132 19.68 15.17 -4.08
CA THR A 132 20.64 14.06 -3.91
C THR A 132 19.92 12.71 -3.94
N PRO A 133 19.18 12.40 -5.03
CA PRO A 133 18.30 11.24 -5.07
C PRO A 133 19.04 9.89 -4.93
N ASP A 134 20.33 9.84 -5.21
CA ASP A 134 21.17 8.65 -4.97
C ASP A 134 21.30 8.25 -3.50
N SER A 135 20.86 9.13 -2.58
CA SER A 135 20.81 8.86 -1.13
C SER A 135 19.39 8.55 -0.63
N LEU A 136 18.46 8.23 -1.53
CA LEU A 136 17.05 8.05 -1.19
C LEU A 136 16.82 6.88 -0.24
N ASP A 137 17.58 5.79 -0.37
CA ASP A 137 17.55 4.62 0.49
C ASP A 137 18.00 4.88 1.94
N MET A 138 18.62 6.03 2.21
CA MET A 138 18.97 6.48 3.57
C MET A 138 17.83 7.18 4.31
N VAL A 139 16.72 7.46 3.64
CA VAL A 139 15.59 8.23 4.21
C VAL A 139 14.22 7.65 3.90
N LEU A 140 14.12 6.75 2.91
CA LEU A 140 12.88 6.16 2.46
C LEU A 140 12.98 4.63 2.46
N ASN A 141 11.99 3.96 3.01
CA ASN A 141 11.87 2.52 2.83
C ASN A 141 11.42 2.22 1.40
N ILE A 142 12.40 1.89 0.55
CA ILE A 142 12.17 1.63 -0.88
C ILE A 142 11.24 0.43 -1.08
N LYS A 143 11.38 -0.63 -0.27
CA LYS A 143 10.53 -1.82 -0.33
C LYS A 143 9.06 -1.44 -0.18
N THR A 144 8.66 -0.79 0.92
CA THR A 144 7.25 -0.44 1.16
C THR A 144 6.71 0.55 0.12
N THR A 145 7.55 1.45 -0.39
CA THR A 145 7.19 2.39 -1.46
C THR A 145 6.85 1.66 -2.76
N LEU A 146 7.71 0.73 -3.19
CA LEU A 146 7.51 -0.02 -4.42
C LEU A 146 6.38 -1.06 -4.29
N GLN A 147 6.20 -1.65 -3.11
CA GLN A 147 5.05 -2.52 -2.81
C GLN A 147 3.72 -1.74 -2.91
N TYR A 148 3.67 -0.53 -2.35
CA TYR A 148 2.51 0.36 -2.48
C TYR A 148 2.22 0.68 -3.96
N PHE A 149 3.24 1.05 -4.74
CA PHE A 149 3.06 1.32 -6.17
C PHE A 149 2.58 0.08 -6.94
N ALA A 150 3.17 -1.08 -6.68
CA ALA A 150 2.79 -2.32 -7.34
C ALA A 150 1.34 -2.73 -7.03
N MET A 151 0.91 -2.57 -5.77
CA MET A 151 -0.46 -2.91 -5.37
C MET A 151 -1.49 -1.96 -5.99
N ASN A 152 -1.22 -0.66 -6.06
CA ASN A 152 -2.11 0.31 -6.71
C ASN A 152 -2.27 0.01 -8.20
N ILE A 153 -1.18 -0.36 -8.87
CA ILE A 153 -1.20 -0.80 -10.27
C ILE A 153 -2.02 -2.08 -10.42
N LEU A 154 -1.79 -3.07 -9.56
CA LEU A 154 -2.51 -4.35 -9.60
C LEU A 154 -4.02 -4.15 -9.48
N THR A 155 -4.44 -3.33 -8.52
CA THR A 155 -5.87 -3.10 -8.21
C THR A 155 -6.51 -2.00 -9.05
N GLY A 156 -5.73 -1.31 -9.89
CA GLY A 156 -6.21 -0.16 -10.67
C GLY A 156 -6.66 1.01 -9.80
N SER A 157 -6.07 1.13 -8.60
CA SER A 157 -6.31 2.29 -7.73
C SER A 157 -5.59 3.51 -8.28
N TRP A 158 -6.34 4.50 -8.69
CA TRP A 158 -5.82 5.70 -9.33
C TRP A 158 -5.87 6.94 -8.43
N ASP A 159 -6.69 6.94 -7.39
CA ASP A 159 -6.75 8.05 -6.43
C ASP A 159 -5.59 7.95 -5.41
N ASP A 160 -4.39 7.93 -5.94
CA ASP A 160 -3.14 7.66 -5.25
C ASP A 160 -2.09 8.77 -5.46
N TYR A 161 -0.87 8.56 -4.96
CA TYR A 161 0.25 9.47 -5.17
C TYR A 161 0.59 9.67 -6.65
N ARG A 162 0.63 8.57 -7.42
CA ARG A 162 1.15 8.60 -8.80
C ARG A 162 0.22 9.33 -9.74
N PHE A 163 -1.09 9.13 -9.61
CA PHE A 163 -2.06 9.75 -10.50
C PHE A 163 -2.61 11.07 -9.93
N LEU A 164 -3.22 11.05 -8.72
CA LEU A 164 -3.87 12.24 -8.16
C LEU A 164 -3.11 12.93 -7.02
N ARG A 165 -1.95 12.44 -6.58
CA ARG A 165 -1.20 13.03 -5.44
C ARG A 165 -2.00 13.00 -4.14
N ASN A 166 -2.64 11.86 -3.87
CA ASN A 166 -3.66 11.73 -2.83
C ASN A 166 -3.55 10.39 -2.09
N ASN A 167 -4.27 10.25 -1.01
CA ASN A 167 -4.62 9.00 -0.33
C ASN A 167 -3.45 8.08 0.05
N PHE A 168 -2.53 8.59 0.86
CA PHE A 168 -1.50 7.79 1.51
C PHE A 168 -1.10 8.41 2.84
N TYR A 169 -0.37 7.64 3.66
CA TYR A 169 0.33 8.17 4.82
C TYR A 169 1.83 7.93 4.68
N LEU A 170 2.60 8.81 5.28
CA LEU A 170 4.04 8.67 5.46
C LEU A 170 4.33 8.59 6.95
N TYR A 171 5.05 7.55 7.38
CA TYR A 171 5.46 7.37 8.77
C TYR A 171 6.99 7.35 8.86
N HIS A 172 7.56 8.30 9.60
CA HIS A 172 8.98 8.27 9.96
C HIS A 172 9.16 7.32 11.14
N ASN A 173 9.83 6.18 10.89
CA ASN A 173 10.18 5.23 11.95
C ASN A 173 11.50 5.65 12.61
N PRO A 174 11.50 5.97 13.91
CA PRO A 174 12.72 6.41 14.62
C PRO A 174 13.80 5.34 14.76
N ASP A 175 13.47 4.04 14.68
CA ASP A 175 14.43 2.96 14.86
C ASP A 175 15.45 2.85 13.73
N ASN A 176 15.01 3.15 12.51
CA ASN A 176 15.85 3.06 11.31
C ASN A 176 16.03 4.38 10.57
N ASP A 177 15.43 5.47 11.05
CA ASP A 177 15.41 6.81 10.44
C ASP A 177 14.84 6.84 9.01
N LEU A 178 14.00 5.85 8.66
CA LEU A 178 13.36 5.75 7.34
C LEU A 178 11.90 6.19 7.39
N ILE A 179 11.45 6.76 6.28
CA ILE A 179 10.03 7.02 6.05
C ILE A 179 9.40 5.80 5.36
N HIS A 180 8.32 5.29 5.96
CA HIS A 180 7.54 4.16 5.47
C HIS A 180 6.26 4.66 4.82
N TRP A 181 5.86 3.99 3.74
CA TRP A 181 4.60 4.24 3.05
C TRP A 181 3.49 3.40 3.64
N ILE A 182 2.33 4.03 3.94
CA ILE A 182 1.15 3.32 4.46
C ILE A 182 -0.02 3.62 3.51
N PRO A 183 -0.69 2.59 2.98
CA PRO A 183 -1.83 2.75 2.08
C PRO A 183 -3.06 3.35 2.77
N TYR A 184 -3.84 4.12 2.01
CA TYR A 184 -5.07 4.73 2.50
C TYR A 184 -6.07 4.95 1.36
N ASP A 185 -7.36 4.70 1.64
CA ASP A 185 -8.52 4.97 0.80
C ASP A 185 -8.54 4.27 -0.57
N TYR A 186 -9.29 3.17 -0.66
CA TYR A 186 -9.30 2.29 -1.83
C TYR A 186 -10.69 2.15 -2.47
N ASP A 187 -11.57 3.09 -2.26
CA ASP A 187 -12.91 3.08 -2.85
C ASP A 187 -12.91 3.24 -4.37
N ASN A 188 -11.82 3.78 -4.94
CA ASN A 188 -11.62 3.97 -6.38
C ASN A 188 -10.65 2.93 -6.96
N SER A 189 -11.09 1.68 -7.04
CA SER A 189 -10.29 0.53 -7.52
C SER A 189 -11.12 -0.45 -8.36
N PHE A 190 -10.49 -1.47 -8.94
CA PHE A 190 -11.11 -2.57 -9.67
C PHE A 190 -12.15 -2.12 -10.72
N GLY A 191 -11.76 -1.19 -11.60
CA GLY A 191 -12.58 -0.75 -12.72
C GLY A 191 -13.56 0.39 -12.42
N ILE A 192 -13.44 1.04 -11.26
CA ILE A 192 -14.05 2.36 -11.06
C ILE A 192 -13.21 3.40 -11.79
N ASP A 193 -13.86 4.23 -12.62
CA ASP A 193 -13.19 5.24 -13.45
C ASP A 193 -13.99 6.53 -13.57
N TRP A 194 -13.27 7.67 -13.45
CA TRP A 194 -13.83 9.03 -13.63
C TRP A 194 -13.19 9.77 -14.82
N PHE A 195 -12.20 9.18 -15.49
CA PHE A 195 -11.34 9.87 -16.44
C PHE A 195 -11.39 9.29 -17.85
N ASN A 196 -12.24 8.28 -18.08
CA ASN A 196 -12.30 7.52 -19.31
C ASN A 196 -10.98 6.81 -19.65
N ILE A 197 -10.38 6.20 -18.60
CA ILE A 197 -9.14 5.44 -18.68
C ILE A 197 -9.46 3.97 -18.41
N ASP A 198 -8.92 3.09 -19.22
CA ASP A 198 -8.97 1.65 -18.97
C ASP A 198 -7.86 1.23 -17.99
N TRP A 199 -8.18 1.29 -16.70
CA TRP A 199 -7.25 0.96 -15.63
C TRP A 199 -6.79 -0.51 -15.64
N SER A 200 -7.54 -1.39 -16.30
CA SER A 200 -7.15 -2.79 -16.44
C SER A 200 -6.04 -3.01 -17.46
N ASN A 201 -5.84 -2.10 -18.41
CA ASN A 201 -4.85 -2.19 -19.48
C ASN A 201 -3.75 -1.11 -19.45
N ILE A 202 -3.82 -0.15 -18.51
CA ILE A 202 -2.83 0.92 -18.44
C ILE A 202 -1.42 0.38 -18.20
N ASP A 203 -0.42 0.99 -18.85
CA ASP A 203 0.99 0.64 -18.68
C ASP A 203 1.44 0.89 -17.22
N PRO A 204 2.01 -0.09 -16.51
CA PRO A 204 2.40 0.03 -15.11
C PRO A 204 3.52 1.05 -14.88
N TYR A 205 4.33 1.33 -15.88
CA TYR A 205 5.47 2.27 -15.77
C TYR A 205 5.07 3.70 -16.12
N GLU A 206 4.06 3.86 -16.97
CA GLU A 206 3.52 5.15 -17.43
C GLU A 206 2.16 5.46 -16.80
N TYR A 207 1.91 4.98 -15.58
CA TYR A 207 0.66 5.22 -14.86
C TYR A 207 0.33 6.71 -14.85
N ALA A 208 -0.66 7.10 -15.63
CA ALA A 208 -0.81 8.43 -16.17
C ALA A 208 -0.83 9.54 -15.11
N VAL A 209 -0.13 10.61 -15.39
CA VAL A 209 -0.22 11.85 -14.64
C VAL A 209 -1.28 12.72 -15.32
N ILE A 210 -2.39 12.99 -14.63
CA ILE A 210 -3.56 13.67 -15.22
C ILE A 210 -3.31 15.16 -15.52
N ASP A 211 -2.52 15.80 -14.68
CA ASP A 211 -2.34 17.25 -14.67
C ASP A 211 -1.04 17.73 -15.37
N GLY A 212 -0.22 16.81 -15.83
CA GLY A 212 1.09 17.11 -16.43
C GLY A 212 2.15 17.52 -15.42
N ASP A 213 1.82 17.62 -14.13
CA ASP A 213 2.79 17.88 -13.09
C ASP A 213 3.63 16.64 -12.80
N GLY A 214 4.93 16.81 -12.56
CA GLY A 214 5.86 15.71 -12.30
C GLY A 214 5.53 14.95 -11.01
N ARG A 215 5.99 13.70 -10.98
CA ARG A 215 6.02 12.86 -9.78
C ARG A 215 7.48 12.53 -9.47
N PRO A 216 8.20 13.46 -8.82
CA PRO A 216 9.66 13.39 -8.73
C PRO A 216 10.17 12.09 -8.13
N LEU A 217 9.48 11.54 -7.13
CA LEU A 217 9.84 10.25 -6.55
C LEU A 217 9.67 9.10 -7.56
N THR A 218 8.55 9.05 -8.27
CA THR A 218 8.30 8.00 -9.28
C THR A 218 9.28 8.12 -10.45
N GLU A 219 9.52 9.32 -10.93
CA GLU A 219 10.45 9.62 -12.04
C GLU A 219 11.87 9.14 -11.70
N TYR A 220 12.35 9.44 -10.48
CA TYR A 220 13.65 8.95 -10.04
C TYR A 220 13.69 7.44 -9.90
N LEU A 221 12.75 6.84 -9.15
CA LEU A 221 12.74 5.40 -8.92
C LEU A 221 12.70 4.61 -10.23
N PHE A 222 11.88 5.03 -11.20
CA PHE A 222 11.75 4.31 -12.47
C PHE A 222 12.89 4.62 -13.48
N SER A 223 13.65 5.70 -13.27
CA SER A 223 14.88 5.93 -14.03
C SER A 223 16.02 4.98 -13.61
N GLN A 224 15.95 4.43 -12.39
CA GLN A 224 16.96 3.52 -11.86
C GLN A 224 16.58 2.06 -12.17
N VAL A 225 17.41 1.38 -12.96
CA VAL A 225 17.17 -0.02 -13.37
C VAL A 225 16.88 -0.93 -12.17
N ARG A 226 17.65 -0.81 -11.07
CA ARG A 226 17.46 -1.62 -9.87
C ARG A 226 16.06 -1.46 -9.26
N TYR A 227 15.56 -0.25 -9.15
CA TYR A 227 14.25 0.00 -8.54
C TYR A 227 13.10 -0.36 -9.47
N ARG A 228 13.30 -0.12 -10.78
CA ARG A 228 12.33 -0.54 -11.78
C ARG A 228 12.20 -2.07 -11.85
N ASN A 229 13.31 -2.80 -11.80
CA ASN A 229 13.29 -4.26 -11.75
C ASN A 229 12.66 -4.78 -10.47
N LEU A 230 12.96 -4.17 -9.32
CA LEU A 230 12.33 -4.55 -8.04
C LEU A 230 10.81 -4.30 -8.04
N PHE A 231 10.37 -3.16 -8.61
CA PHE A 231 8.95 -2.90 -8.82
C PHE A 231 8.31 -3.94 -9.73
N SER A 232 8.95 -4.29 -10.86
CA SER A 232 8.50 -5.33 -11.78
C SER A 232 8.36 -6.67 -11.08
N HIS A 233 9.34 -7.04 -10.25
CA HIS A 233 9.33 -8.27 -9.46
C HIS A 233 8.15 -8.32 -8.48
N PHE A 234 7.92 -7.26 -7.70
CA PHE A 234 6.76 -7.19 -6.81
C PHE A 234 5.45 -7.29 -7.57
N LEU A 235 5.33 -6.57 -8.68
CA LEU A 235 4.11 -6.57 -9.49
C LEU A 235 3.84 -7.93 -10.12
N GLU A 236 4.88 -8.61 -10.67
CA GLU A 236 4.78 -9.97 -11.20
C GLU A 236 4.35 -10.96 -10.12
N PHE A 237 5.01 -10.94 -8.97
CA PHE A 237 4.69 -11.79 -7.84
C PHE A 237 3.25 -11.60 -7.37
N TYR A 238 2.79 -10.35 -7.22
CA TYR A 238 1.42 -10.08 -6.79
C TYR A 238 0.39 -10.46 -7.85
N ASN A 239 0.70 -10.24 -9.13
CA ASN A 239 -0.15 -10.69 -10.24
C ASN A 239 -0.36 -12.20 -10.24
N GLU A 240 0.68 -12.98 -9.93
CA GLU A 240 0.61 -14.43 -9.83
C GLU A 240 -0.09 -14.91 -8.57
N GLN A 241 0.27 -14.34 -7.41
CA GLN A 241 -0.13 -14.83 -6.10
C GLN A 241 -1.50 -14.33 -5.62
N LEU A 242 -1.93 -13.14 -6.03
CA LEU A 242 -3.18 -12.53 -5.58
C LEU A 242 -4.28 -12.60 -6.64
N PHE A 243 -3.94 -12.54 -7.94
CA PHE A 243 -4.89 -12.61 -9.05
C PHE A 243 -5.06 -14.04 -9.58
N ASP A 244 -5.13 -15.03 -8.67
CA ASP A 244 -5.59 -16.37 -9.01
C ASP A 244 -7.10 -16.36 -9.22
N LEU A 245 -7.54 -16.57 -10.47
CA LEU A 245 -8.95 -16.39 -10.87
C LEU A 245 -9.90 -17.33 -10.15
N ASP A 246 -9.48 -18.60 -9.91
CA ASP A 246 -10.34 -19.57 -9.22
C ASP A 246 -10.52 -19.21 -7.74
N SER A 247 -9.45 -18.82 -7.07
CA SER A 247 -9.50 -18.37 -5.68
C SER A 247 -10.29 -17.08 -5.55
N MET A 248 -10.13 -16.14 -6.50
CA MET A 248 -10.87 -14.87 -6.50
C MET A 248 -12.35 -15.09 -6.75
N TYR A 249 -12.72 -15.98 -7.67
CA TYR A 249 -14.12 -16.34 -7.90
C TYR A 249 -14.78 -16.91 -6.63
N GLN A 250 -14.08 -17.82 -5.93
CA GLN A 250 -14.57 -18.38 -4.67
C GLN A 250 -14.71 -17.33 -3.58
N LYS A 251 -13.71 -16.44 -3.44
CA LYS A 251 -13.72 -15.34 -2.46
C LYS A 251 -14.87 -14.36 -2.72
N LEU A 252 -15.08 -13.98 -3.96
CA LEU A 252 -16.17 -13.05 -4.34
C LEU A 252 -17.53 -13.66 -4.09
N ASN A 253 -17.76 -14.92 -4.48
CA ASN A 253 -19.00 -15.62 -4.17
C ASN A 253 -19.25 -15.70 -2.66
N TYR A 254 -18.22 -15.98 -1.87
CA TYR A 254 -18.35 -15.96 -0.42
C TYR A 254 -18.83 -14.57 0.08
N TYR A 255 -18.25 -13.47 -0.40
CA TYR A 255 -18.67 -12.14 0.02
C TYR A 255 -20.10 -11.82 -0.42
N VAL A 256 -20.49 -12.19 -1.63
CA VAL A 256 -21.86 -11.96 -2.12
C VAL A 256 -22.88 -12.72 -1.26
N ASP A 257 -22.62 -14.00 -0.96
CA ASP A 257 -23.49 -14.81 -0.10
C ASP A 257 -23.55 -14.26 1.32
N PHE A 258 -22.38 -13.89 1.87
CA PHE A 258 -22.27 -13.33 3.23
C PHE A 258 -23.00 -12.00 3.37
N LEU A 259 -22.93 -11.13 2.37
CA LEU A 259 -23.53 -9.80 2.39
C LEU A 259 -24.97 -9.75 1.87
N TYR A 260 -25.47 -10.84 1.26
CA TYR A 260 -26.74 -10.89 0.53
C TYR A 260 -27.89 -10.21 1.25
N ASN A 261 -28.19 -10.65 2.47
CA ASN A 261 -29.30 -10.11 3.24
C ASN A 261 -29.09 -8.64 3.64
N ALA A 262 -27.87 -8.30 4.06
CA ALA A 262 -27.56 -6.92 4.45
C ALA A 262 -27.68 -5.97 3.27
N ALA A 263 -27.15 -6.33 2.10
CA ALA A 263 -27.24 -5.54 0.89
C ALA A 263 -28.69 -5.44 0.37
N GLN A 264 -29.48 -6.50 0.49
CA GLN A 264 -30.89 -6.51 0.07
C GLN A 264 -31.75 -5.54 0.87
N TYR A 265 -31.46 -5.40 2.17
CA TYR A 265 -32.21 -4.48 3.05
C TYR A 265 -31.65 -3.05 3.06
N ASP A 266 -30.50 -2.80 2.41
CA ASP A 266 -29.90 -1.49 2.35
C ASP A 266 -30.58 -0.60 1.30
N THR A 267 -31.64 0.07 1.71
CA THR A 267 -32.39 0.99 0.84
C THR A 267 -31.67 2.32 0.63
N TYR A 268 -30.66 2.65 1.42
CA TYR A 268 -29.89 3.89 1.28
C TYR A 268 -28.87 3.85 0.15
N ARG A 269 -28.49 2.67 -0.32
CA ARG A 269 -27.59 2.50 -1.48
C ARG A 269 -28.09 3.18 -2.73
N THR A 270 -29.40 3.26 -2.92
CA THR A 270 -30.00 3.95 -4.07
C THR A 270 -29.78 5.46 -4.06
N LEU A 271 -29.39 6.05 -2.94
CA LEU A 271 -29.02 7.46 -2.84
C LEU A 271 -27.66 7.77 -3.47
N ASP A 272 -26.84 6.74 -3.67
CA ASP A 272 -25.55 6.82 -4.32
C ASP A 272 -25.67 6.30 -5.76
N TYR A 273 -25.65 7.17 -6.75
CA TYR A 273 -25.81 6.88 -8.18
C TYR A 273 -27.03 6.02 -8.56
N GLY A 274 -27.98 5.82 -7.66
CA GLY A 274 -29.17 5.00 -7.90
C GLY A 274 -28.90 3.49 -7.90
N PHE A 275 -27.80 3.02 -7.32
CA PHE A 275 -27.46 1.59 -7.28
C PHE A 275 -28.56 0.77 -6.61
N SER A 276 -28.95 -0.31 -7.28
CA SER A 276 -29.95 -1.27 -6.82
C SER A 276 -29.30 -2.52 -6.23
N PHE A 277 -30.14 -3.37 -5.62
CA PHE A 277 -29.69 -4.70 -5.19
C PHE A 277 -29.21 -5.58 -6.35
N ASN A 278 -29.78 -5.39 -7.57
CA ASN A 278 -29.29 -6.09 -8.76
C ASN A 278 -27.89 -5.60 -9.17
N ASP A 279 -27.56 -4.33 -8.98
CA ASP A 279 -26.20 -3.83 -9.21
C ASP A 279 -25.21 -4.46 -8.22
N PHE A 280 -25.60 -4.64 -6.96
CA PHE A 280 -24.81 -5.41 -5.99
C PHE A 280 -24.53 -6.83 -6.50
N LEU A 281 -25.57 -7.55 -6.95
CA LEU A 281 -25.45 -8.95 -7.40
C LEU A 281 -24.60 -9.12 -8.66
N ASN A 282 -24.55 -8.12 -9.53
CA ASN A 282 -23.88 -8.22 -10.83
C ASN A 282 -22.48 -7.56 -10.85
N SER A 283 -22.19 -6.63 -9.95
CA SER A 283 -20.98 -5.80 -10.02
C SER A 283 -19.68 -6.53 -9.72
N TYR A 284 -19.73 -7.75 -9.18
CA TYR A 284 -18.54 -8.56 -8.92
C TYR A 284 -18.21 -9.53 -10.07
N GLY A 285 -19.13 -9.77 -10.99
CA GLY A 285 -18.99 -10.69 -12.11
C GLY A 285 -18.24 -10.10 -13.30
N SER A 286 -18.69 -10.48 -14.51
CA SER A 286 -18.30 -9.90 -15.78
C SER A 286 -19.48 -9.12 -16.39
N ASP A 287 -19.21 -8.31 -17.40
CA ASP A 287 -20.21 -7.55 -18.17
C ASP A 287 -21.06 -6.58 -17.33
N PHE A 288 -20.46 -5.98 -16.31
CA PHE A 288 -21.15 -4.97 -15.48
C PHE A 288 -20.58 -3.58 -15.74
N GLU A 289 -21.47 -2.66 -16.14
CA GLU A 289 -21.19 -1.22 -16.22
C GLU A 289 -22.39 -0.43 -15.68
N ASN A 290 -22.13 0.44 -14.71
CA ASN A 290 -23.11 1.41 -14.21
C ASN A 290 -22.40 2.60 -13.56
N ALA A 291 -22.77 3.83 -13.91
CA ALA A 291 -22.17 5.07 -13.44
C ALA A 291 -20.62 5.08 -13.65
N HIS A 292 -19.85 5.16 -12.58
CA HIS A 292 -18.39 5.15 -12.62
C HIS A 292 -17.77 3.75 -12.60
N VAL A 293 -18.55 2.71 -12.36
CA VAL A 293 -18.08 1.32 -12.46
C VAL A 293 -18.07 0.93 -13.93
N LYS A 294 -16.89 0.68 -14.48
CA LYS A 294 -16.68 0.34 -15.90
C LYS A 294 -16.48 -1.13 -16.15
N GLN A 295 -16.18 -1.89 -15.13
CA GLN A 295 -15.97 -3.35 -15.19
C GLN A 295 -16.47 -4.01 -13.91
N GLY A 296 -16.97 -5.23 -14.01
CA GLY A 296 -17.13 -6.11 -12.84
C GLY A 296 -15.77 -6.52 -12.27
N ILE A 297 -15.73 -6.87 -10.99
CA ILE A 297 -14.46 -7.14 -10.31
C ILE A 297 -13.69 -8.30 -10.97
N LEU A 298 -14.36 -9.41 -11.29
CA LEU A 298 -13.70 -10.55 -11.97
C LEU A 298 -13.22 -10.23 -13.37
N GLU A 299 -13.98 -9.44 -14.11
CA GLU A 299 -13.58 -8.96 -15.44
C GLU A 299 -12.31 -8.10 -15.34
N PHE A 300 -12.31 -7.14 -14.40
CA PHE A 300 -11.13 -6.32 -14.16
C PHE A 300 -9.90 -7.18 -13.82
N ILE A 301 -10.04 -8.13 -12.89
CA ILE A 301 -8.95 -9.01 -12.46
C ILE A 301 -8.42 -9.82 -13.64
N ALA A 302 -9.29 -10.40 -14.47
CA ALA A 302 -8.88 -11.18 -15.64
C ALA A 302 -8.13 -10.31 -16.66
N SER A 303 -8.69 -9.15 -17.01
CA SER A 303 -8.08 -8.22 -17.97
C SER A 303 -6.74 -7.68 -17.44
N ARG A 304 -6.67 -7.30 -16.17
CA ARG A 304 -5.45 -6.78 -15.56
C ARG A 304 -4.36 -7.83 -15.48
N LYS A 305 -4.72 -9.07 -15.10
CA LYS A 305 -3.78 -10.20 -15.08
C LYS A 305 -3.15 -10.44 -16.45
N GLU A 306 -3.95 -10.47 -17.49
CA GLU A 306 -3.48 -10.65 -18.86
C GLU A 306 -2.59 -9.48 -19.32
N ALA A 307 -3.03 -8.25 -19.07
CA ALA A 307 -2.27 -7.05 -19.42
C ALA A 307 -0.89 -7.05 -18.75
N LEU A 308 -0.81 -7.28 -17.45
CA LEU A 308 0.44 -7.30 -16.70
C LEU A 308 1.39 -8.39 -17.16
N THR A 309 0.88 -9.58 -17.50
CA THR A 309 1.71 -10.67 -18.05
C THR A 309 2.45 -10.24 -19.32
N ASN A 310 1.89 -9.32 -20.10
CA ASN A 310 2.49 -8.82 -21.34
C ASN A 310 3.28 -7.51 -21.17
N GLN A 311 3.00 -6.74 -20.12
CA GLN A 311 3.56 -5.39 -19.91
C GLN A 311 4.76 -5.37 -18.97
N ILE A 312 4.88 -6.35 -18.05
CA ILE A 312 5.99 -6.40 -17.10
C ILE A 312 7.30 -6.66 -17.85
N VAL A 313 8.29 -5.82 -17.56
CA VAL A 313 9.62 -5.90 -18.22
C VAL A 313 10.74 -5.82 -17.18
N PHE A 314 11.83 -6.54 -17.45
CA PHE A 314 13.07 -6.51 -16.68
C PHE A 314 14.22 -6.04 -17.56
N SER A 315 15.14 -5.29 -16.98
CA SER A 315 16.35 -4.80 -17.64
C SER A 315 17.59 -5.38 -16.96
N GLY A 316 18.07 -6.53 -17.45
CA GLY A 316 19.13 -7.30 -16.81
C GLY A 316 18.63 -8.08 -15.58
N ASN A 317 19.54 -8.84 -14.96
CA ASN A 317 19.24 -9.75 -13.84
C ASN A 317 20.20 -9.52 -12.67
N ASP A 318 20.75 -8.30 -12.52
CA ASP A 318 21.68 -7.99 -11.44
C ASP A 318 21.01 -8.19 -10.07
N PRO A 319 21.70 -8.80 -9.10
CA PRO A 319 21.14 -9.04 -7.78
C PRO A 319 20.77 -7.73 -7.06
N ILE A 320 19.59 -7.72 -6.44
CA ILE A 320 19.07 -6.60 -5.67
C ILE A 320 18.75 -7.08 -4.26
N ILE A 321 19.51 -6.61 -3.28
CA ILE A 321 19.19 -6.79 -1.87
C ILE A 321 18.18 -5.71 -1.51
N TYR A 322 17.01 -6.10 -0.98
CA TYR A 322 15.95 -5.13 -0.67
C TYR A 322 15.40 -5.24 0.77
N GLU A 323 15.83 -6.26 1.51
CA GLU A 323 15.56 -6.42 2.93
C GLU A 323 16.74 -7.08 3.64
N GLY A 324 16.97 -6.70 4.88
CA GLY A 324 17.90 -7.35 5.77
C GLY A 324 17.38 -7.26 7.21
N VAL A 325 17.29 -8.40 7.89
CA VAL A 325 16.71 -8.51 9.23
C VAL A 325 17.60 -9.37 10.11
N ILE A 326 17.82 -8.93 11.34
CA ILE A 326 18.31 -9.79 12.43
C ILE A 326 17.04 -10.39 13.06
N GLU A 327 16.93 -11.73 13.06
CA GLU A 327 15.70 -12.40 13.48
C GLU A 327 15.52 -12.44 15.02
N ASP A 328 16.57 -12.17 15.77
CA ASP A 328 16.58 -12.24 17.22
C ASP A 328 16.40 -10.85 17.83
N ASP A 329 15.30 -10.61 18.54
CA ASP A 329 15.00 -9.32 19.20
C ASP A 329 15.98 -9.00 20.33
N VAL A 330 16.51 -10.03 21.01
CA VAL A 330 17.46 -9.92 22.11
C VAL A 330 18.59 -10.92 21.91
N ILE A 331 19.82 -10.44 21.81
CA ILE A 331 21.01 -11.28 21.62
C ILE A 331 21.85 -11.25 22.89
N PHE A 332 22.08 -12.44 23.50
CA PHE A 332 23.00 -12.57 24.65
C PHE A 332 24.41 -12.96 24.19
N VAL A 333 25.38 -12.57 24.99
CA VAL A 333 26.78 -12.91 24.70
C VAL A 333 26.97 -14.44 24.63
N GLY A 334 27.47 -14.93 23.50
CA GLY A 334 27.71 -16.34 23.23
C GLY A 334 26.55 -17.08 22.53
N GLU A 335 25.47 -16.38 22.18
CA GLU A 335 24.39 -16.94 21.36
C GLU A 335 24.69 -16.81 19.87
N THR A 336 24.03 -17.67 19.09
CA THR A 336 24.06 -17.59 17.63
C THR A 336 23.09 -16.52 17.17
N VAL A 337 23.50 -15.62 16.29
CA VAL A 337 22.65 -14.62 15.66
C VAL A 337 22.15 -15.14 14.35
N SER A 338 20.84 -15.11 14.15
CA SER A 338 20.19 -15.45 12.89
C SER A 338 19.95 -14.19 12.05
N ILE A 339 20.46 -14.21 10.82
CA ILE A 339 20.33 -13.11 9.87
C ILE A 339 19.59 -13.62 8.66
N ARG A 340 18.58 -12.86 8.23
CA ARG A 340 17.82 -13.10 7.03
C ARG A 340 17.94 -11.90 6.09
N THR A 341 18.02 -12.19 4.79
CA THR A 341 17.92 -11.15 3.76
C THR A 341 17.01 -11.60 2.63
N ALA A 342 16.41 -10.66 1.94
CA ALA A 342 15.68 -10.89 0.69
C ALA A 342 16.51 -10.34 -0.48
N ILE A 343 16.77 -11.21 -1.46
CA ILE A 343 17.57 -10.88 -2.63
C ILE A 343 16.85 -11.38 -3.88
N PHE A 344 16.56 -10.47 -4.81
CA PHE A 344 16.02 -10.77 -6.13
C PHE A 344 17.12 -10.69 -7.21
N GLY A 345 17.03 -11.53 -8.25
CA GLY A 345 17.94 -11.54 -9.39
C GLY A 345 18.80 -12.81 -9.49
N ASP A 346 19.78 -12.81 -10.40
CA ASP A 346 20.68 -13.95 -10.61
C ASP A 346 21.81 -13.99 -9.56
N ILE A 347 21.69 -14.92 -8.60
CA ILE A 347 22.59 -14.99 -7.46
C ILE A 347 23.40 -16.27 -7.52
N MET A 348 24.72 -16.14 -7.67
CA MET A 348 25.62 -17.29 -7.60
C MET A 348 26.05 -17.57 -6.16
N ASN A 349 26.37 -16.55 -5.39
CA ASN A 349 26.80 -16.63 -3.99
C ASN A 349 26.33 -15.39 -3.23
N ALA A 350 25.87 -15.58 -2.01
CA ALA A 350 25.57 -14.51 -1.08
C ALA A 350 26.41 -14.70 0.20
N ASN A 351 27.08 -13.65 0.65
CA ASN A 351 27.88 -13.69 1.85
C ASN A 351 27.53 -12.51 2.75
N PHE A 352 27.45 -12.80 4.03
CA PHE A 352 27.31 -11.80 5.08
C PHE A 352 28.67 -11.53 5.71
N PHE A 353 29.04 -10.26 5.87
CA PHE A 353 30.29 -9.85 6.49
C PHE A 353 30.00 -9.20 7.83
N TYR A 354 30.77 -9.59 8.84
CA TYR A 354 30.63 -9.08 10.20
C TYR A 354 31.98 -8.93 10.86
N LYS A 355 32.10 -8.06 11.87
CA LYS A 355 33.29 -7.93 12.72
C LYS A 355 32.89 -7.49 14.13
N HIS A 356 33.69 -7.83 15.10
CA HIS A 356 33.57 -7.25 16.43
C HIS A 356 34.06 -5.79 16.40
N GLU A 357 33.47 -4.93 17.24
CA GLU A 357 33.80 -3.50 17.29
C GLU A 357 35.28 -3.20 17.39
N ASN A 358 36.04 -4.04 18.13
CA ASN A 358 37.47 -3.88 18.37
C ASN A 358 38.36 -4.70 17.43
N GLU A 359 37.83 -5.29 16.36
CA GLU A 359 38.59 -6.04 15.36
C GLU A 359 38.80 -5.21 14.09
N ASP A 360 39.96 -5.31 13.46
CA ASP A 360 40.25 -4.65 12.20
C ASP A 360 39.80 -5.50 10.99
N GLU A 361 39.78 -6.82 11.16
CA GLU A 361 39.44 -7.77 10.08
C GLU A 361 37.98 -8.16 10.09
N TRP A 362 37.41 -8.33 8.88
CA TRP A 362 36.06 -8.82 8.69
C TRP A 362 36.04 -10.34 8.59
N SER A 363 35.10 -10.95 9.31
CA SER A 363 34.72 -12.35 9.13
C SER A 363 33.56 -12.44 8.14
N SER A 364 33.33 -13.60 7.55
CA SER A 364 32.19 -13.81 6.64
C SER A 364 31.47 -15.12 6.90
N ALA A 365 30.19 -15.14 6.65
CA ALA A 365 29.35 -16.33 6.59
C ALA A 365 28.63 -16.40 5.24
N THR A 366 28.54 -17.60 4.67
CA THR A 366 27.77 -17.81 3.43
C THR A 366 26.31 -17.96 3.77
N LEU A 367 25.47 -17.19 3.08
CA LEU A 367 24.02 -17.31 3.15
C LEU A 367 23.54 -18.47 2.28
N THR A 368 22.44 -19.08 2.67
CA THR A 368 21.80 -20.19 1.94
C THR A 368 20.41 -19.79 1.52
N HIS A 369 20.05 -20.00 0.26
CA HIS A 369 18.70 -19.75 -0.24
C HIS A 369 17.70 -20.71 0.43
N GLN A 370 16.72 -20.18 1.13
CA GLN A 370 15.70 -20.91 1.90
C GLN A 370 14.29 -20.35 1.70
N PRO A 371 13.73 -20.41 0.49
CA PRO A 371 12.44 -19.81 0.18
C PRO A 371 11.28 -20.50 0.92
N ILE A 372 10.28 -19.71 1.30
CA ILE A 372 8.99 -20.17 1.84
C ILE A 372 7.92 -19.97 0.75
N THR A 373 7.75 -20.95 -0.12
CA THR A 373 6.97 -20.84 -1.36
C THR A 373 5.46 -20.81 -1.19
N ASN A 374 4.92 -21.10 0.00
CA ASN A 374 3.49 -20.98 0.30
C ASN A 374 3.11 -19.64 0.93
N SER A 375 4.07 -18.76 1.16
CA SER A 375 3.85 -17.41 1.64
C SER A 375 3.32 -16.48 0.55
N LYS A 376 2.59 -15.44 0.94
CA LYS A 376 2.22 -14.30 0.07
C LYS A 376 3.16 -13.11 0.21
N HIS A 377 4.15 -13.23 1.08
CA HIS A 377 5.20 -12.24 1.26
C HIS A 377 6.33 -12.55 0.26
N VAL A 378 6.62 -11.61 -0.61
CA VAL A 378 7.64 -11.77 -1.66
C VAL A 378 9.03 -12.03 -1.06
N GLU A 379 9.36 -11.38 0.04
CA GLU A 379 10.62 -11.55 0.77
C GLU A 379 10.84 -12.97 1.29
N ASP A 380 9.79 -13.73 1.52
CA ASP A 380 9.87 -15.14 1.93
C ASP A 380 10.28 -16.03 0.75
N HIS A 381 9.88 -15.68 -0.47
CA HIS A 381 10.30 -16.39 -1.68
C HIS A 381 11.76 -16.08 -2.03
N ASP A 382 12.22 -14.86 -1.75
CA ASP A 382 13.57 -14.37 -2.02
C ASP A 382 14.53 -14.53 -0.83
N ARG A 383 14.17 -15.38 0.14
CA ARG A 383 14.86 -15.53 1.44
C ARG A 383 16.21 -16.25 1.31
N TRP A 384 17.22 -15.60 1.91
CA TRP A 384 18.58 -16.13 2.08
C TRP A 384 19.01 -16.11 3.53
#